data_11f6f772941ba170d6dda86eb39d3750
#
_entry.id   11f6f772941ba170d6dda86eb39d3750
#
_cell.length_a   1.000
_cell.length_b   1.000
_cell.length_c   1.000
_cell.angle_alpha   90.00
_cell.angle_beta   90.00
_cell.angle_gamma   90.00
#
_symmetry.space_group_name_H-M   'P 1'
#
loop_
_entity.id
_entity.type
_entity.pdbx_description
1 polymer ?
#
loop_
_entity_poly.entity_id
_entity_poly.type
_entity_poly.pdbx_seq_one_letter_code
_entity_poly.pdbx_strand_id
1 'polypeptide(L)'
;LQIGSEVSYNEIAQLVGVDKNTVNTYIDLLEKSFVVFRLNSFSKNIRNEIKANKKIYFYDTGVRNMVIGNFNALALRQDKGALWENFMMAERMKFLSYSQSLAKPYFWRTTTQQEVDYIETNADAVSAFEFKWASTKKAKLPKSFIEAYQPTFMVVNQENFREFLK
;
A
#
# COMPACT_ATOMS: atom_id res chain seq x y z
N LEU A 1 6.30 -12.96 -5.29
CA LEU A 1 6.44 -12.04 -4.16
C LEU A 1 5.17 -11.23 -4.01
N GLN A 2 4.57 -11.21 -2.82
CA GLN A 2 3.26 -10.58 -2.54
C GLN A 2 3.39 -9.12 -2.05
N ILE A 3 4.39 -8.37 -2.52
CA ILE A 3 4.55 -6.96 -2.15
C ILE A 3 3.47 -6.12 -2.83
N GLY A 4 2.83 -5.25 -2.06
CA GLY A 4 1.67 -4.47 -2.51
C GLY A 4 0.37 -5.27 -2.62
N SER A 5 0.41 -6.60 -2.39
CA SER A 5 -0.77 -7.45 -2.28
C SER A 5 -1.15 -7.67 -0.82
N GLU A 6 -2.40 -8.06 -0.58
CA GLU A 6 -2.81 -8.50 0.75
C GLU A 6 -2.00 -9.71 1.20
N VAL A 7 -1.55 -9.68 2.44
CA VAL A 7 -0.72 -10.72 3.04
C VAL A 7 -1.50 -11.45 4.11
N SER A 8 -1.64 -12.77 3.95
CA SER A 8 -2.15 -13.66 4.97
C SER A 8 -0.98 -14.24 5.77
N TYR A 9 -0.90 -13.92 7.05
CA TYR A 9 0.15 -14.47 7.93
C TYR A 9 0.04 -15.99 8.09
N ASN A 10 -1.17 -16.54 7.97
CA ASN A 10 -1.37 -17.99 7.96
C ASN A 10 -0.75 -18.64 6.72
N GLU A 11 -0.95 -18.04 5.54
CA GLU A 11 -0.35 -18.55 4.28
C GLU A 11 1.18 -18.46 4.31
N ILE A 12 1.73 -17.34 4.82
CA ILE A 12 3.18 -17.23 4.99
C ILE A 12 3.69 -18.28 5.96
N ALA A 13 3.03 -18.46 7.10
CA ALA A 13 3.39 -19.44 8.12
C ALA A 13 3.46 -20.87 7.54
N GLN A 14 2.44 -21.25 6.76
CA GLN A 14 2.41 -22.53 6.05
C GLN A 14 3.55 -22.65 5.00
N LEU A 15 3.78 -21.60 4.23
CA LEU A 15 4.80 -21.60 3.18
C LEU A 15 6.22 -21.73 3.73
N VAL A 16 6.49 -21.12 4.89
CA VAL A 16 7.83 -21.07 5.51
C VAL A 16 8.03 -22.18 6.55
N GLY A 17 6.96 -22.86 6.96
CA GLY A 17 7.02 -23.93 7.95
C GLY A 17 7.18 -23.46 9.39
N VAL A 18 6.62 -22.29 9.74
CA VAL A 18 6.63 -21.73 11.09
C VAL A 18 5.20 -21.42 11.54
N ASP A 19 5.01 -21.06 12.81
CA ASP A 19 3.70 -20.62 13.29
C ASP A 19 3.41 -19.15 12.93
N LYS A 20 2.12 -18.78 12.97
CA LYS A 20 1.66 -17.42 12.65
C LYS A 20 2.24 -16.33 13.54
N ASN A 21 2.46 -16.62 14.82
CA ASN A 21 2.99 -15.65 15.78
C ASN A 21 4.46 -15.35 15.47
N THR A 22 5.21 -16.37 15.05
CA THR A 22 6.58 -16.22 14.56
C THR A 22 6.62 -15.32 13.34
N VAL A 23 5.74 -15.53 12.35
CA VAL A 23 5.63 -14.62 11.18
C VAL A 23 5.35 -13.19 11.63
N ASN A 24 4.38 -12.99 12.52
CA ASN A 24 4.06 -11.65 13.01
C ASN A 24 5.27 -11.01 13.70
N THR A 25 6.00 -11.74 14.54
CA THR A 25 7.19 -11.25 15.24
C THR A 25 8.28 -10.80 14.25
N TYR A 26 8.54 -11.59 13.21
CA TYR A 26 9.52 -11.19 12.19
C TYR A 26 9.09 -9.95 11.39
N ILE A 27 7.82 -9.85 11.02
CA ILE A 27 7.30 -8.66 10.34
C ILE A 27 7.38 -7.44 11.26
N ASP A 28 7.08 -7.58 12.56
CA ASP A 28 7.23 -6.50 13.55
C ASP A 28 8.70 -6.04 13.69
N LEU A 29 9.66 -6.97 13.65
CA LEU A 29 11.09 -6.64 13.66
C LEU A 29 11.50 -5.88 12.40
N LEU A 30 11.08 -6.34 11.23
CA LEU A 30 11.36 -5.66 9.95
C LEU A 30 10.74 -4.26 9.90
N GLU A 31 9.55 -4.07 10.47
CA GLU A 31 8.89 -2.77 10.55
C GLU A 31 9.62 -1.82 11.52
N LYS A 32 10.00 -2.31 12.71
CA LYS A 32 10.81 -1.55 13.68
C LYS A 32 12.20 -1.18 13.14
N SER A 33 12.73 -1.98 12.23
CA SER A 33 14.00 -1.71 11.55
C SER A 33 13.87 -0.86 10.29
N PHE A 34 12.67 -0.32 10.00
CA PHE A 34 12.38 0.49 8.81
C PHE A 34 12.70 -0.20 7.49
N VAL A 35 12.66 -1.53 7.46
CA VAL A 35 12.80 -2.31 6.21
C VAL A 35 11.48 -2.34 5.46
N VAL A 36 10.38 -2.62 6.18
CA VAL A 36 9.03 -2.65 5.64
C VAL A 36 8.07 -1.81 6.48
N PHE A 37 6.90 -1.52 5.95
CA PHE A 37 5.76 -1.00 6.70
C PHE A 37 4.48 -1.71 6.29
N ARG A 38 3.53 -1.74 7.21
CA ARG A 38 2.19 -2.30 7.00
C ARG A 38 1.19 -1.21 6.68
N LEU A 39 0.37 -1.46 5.69
CA LEU A 39 -0.80 -0.66 5.39
C LEU A 39 -2.05 -1.45 5.81
N ASN A 40 -2.87 -0.86 6.68
CA ASN A 40 -4.09 -1.48 7.15
C ASN A 40 -5.23 -1.28 6.15
N SER A 41 -6.23 -2.17 6.18
CA SER A 41 -7.45 -1.97 5.41
C SER A 41 -8.34 -0.93 6.09
N PHE A 42 -8.95 -0.04 5.29
CA PHE A 42 -9.89 0.96 5.76
C PHE A 42 -11.27 0.34 6.01
N SER A 43 -11.80 0.55 7.21
CA SER A 43 -13.15 0.16 7.57
C SER A 43 -13.70 1.13 8.63
N LYS A 44 -14.96 1.55 8.49
CA LYS A 44 -15.64 2.32 9.56
C LYS A 44 -15.83 1.50 10.85
N ASN A 45 -15.75 0.18 10.77
CA ASN A 45 -15.86 -0.70 11.93
C ASN A 45 -14.45 -1.17 12.36
N ILE A 46 -13.95 -0.62 13.46
CA ILE A 46 -12.62 -0.92 14.03
C ILE A 46 -12.39 -2.43 14.22
N ARG A 47 -13.44 -3.21 14.56
CA ARG A 47 -13.33 -4.67 14.70
C ARG A 47 -13.01 -5.37 13.37
N ASN A 48 -13.53 -4.85 12.25
CA ASN A 48 -13.24 -5.37 10.92
C ASN A 48 -11.85 -4.95 10.45
N GLU A 49 -11.40 -3.74 10.81
CA GLU A 49 -10.06 -3.24 10.51
C GLU A 49 -8.96 -4.11 11.16
N ILE A 50 -9.13 -4.51 12.41
CA ILE A 50 -8.17 -5.38 13.13
C ILE A 50 -8.08 -6.77 12.51
N LYS A 51 -9.19 -7.29 11.94
CA LYS A 51 -9.26 -8.63 11.34
C LYS A 51 -8.87 -8.66 9.86
N ALA A 52 -8.85 -7.51 9.20
CA ALA A 52 -8.54 -7.43 7.78
C ALA A 52 -7.08 -7.79 7.50
N ASN A 53 -6.84 -8.33 6.32
CA ASN A 53 -5.49 -8.54 5.81
C ASN A 53 -4.76 -7.19 5.70
N LYS A 54 -3.43 -7.25 5.68
CA LYS A 54 -2.57 -6.08 5.57
C LYS A 54 -1.81 -6.16 4.27
N LYS A 55 -1.52 -5.01 3.66
CA LYS A 55 -0.53 -4.90 2.60
C LYS A 55 0.82 -4.58 3.24
N ILE A 56 1.91 -5.10 2.65
CA ILE A 56 3.28 -4.86 3.10
C ILE A 56 4.06 -4.23 1.95
N TYR A 57 4.77 -3.15 2.27
CA TYR A 57 5.63 -2.42 1.35
C TYR A 57 7.02 -2.26 1.94
N PHE A 58 8.02 -2.09 1.07
CA PHE A 58 9.38 -1.74 1.50
C PHE A 58 9.53 -0.22 1.59
N TYR A 59 10.24 0.26 2.60
CA TYR A 59 10.64 1.67 2.68
C TYR A 59 11.65 2.06 1.60
N ASP A 60 12.44 1.08 1.12
CA ASP A 60 13.44 1.28 0.08
C ASP A 60 13.23 0.29 -1.07
N THR A 61 13.08 0.82 -2.29
CA THR A 61 12.89 -0.01 -3.49
C THR A 61 14.15 -0.74 -3.94
N GLY A 62 15.33 -0.29 -3.53
CA GLY A 62 16.60 -1.00 -3.75
C GLY A 62 16.66 -2.29 -2.92
N VAL A 63 16.28 -2.21 -1.62
CA VAL A 63 16.15 -3.40 -0.76
C VAL A 63 15.12 -4.37 -1.34
N ARG A 64 13.97 -3.86 -1.79
CA ARG A 64 12.96 -4.67 -2.49
C ARG A 64 13.56 -5.38 -3.71
N ASN A 65 14.26 -4.65 -4.55
CA ASN A 65 14.88 -5.20 -5.77
C ASN A 65 15.93 -6.26 -5.45
N MET A 66 16.71 -6.07 -4.40
CA MET A 66 17.68 -7.05 -3.90
C MET A 66 16.98 -8.36 -3.49
N VAL A 67 15.93 -8.27 -2.70
CA VAL A 67 15.18 -9.45 -2.21
C VAL A 67 14.57 -10.26 -3.37
N ILE A 68 14.10 -9.60 -4.43
CA ILE A 68 13.53 -10.28 -5.60
C ILE A 68 14.58 -10.62 -6.68
N GLY A 69 15.85 -10.23 -6.49
CA GLY A 69 16.91 -10.47 -7.46
C GLY A 69 16.71 -9.74 -8.80
N ASN A 70 16.04 -8.58 -8.81
CA ASN A 70 15.71 -7.88 -10.05
C ASN A 70 16.25 -6.44 -10.07
N PHE A 71 17.42 -6.26 -10.66
CA PHE A 71 18.06 -4.96 -10.90
C PHE A 71 18.01 -4.52 -12.38
N ASN A 72 17.16 -5.13 -13.18
CA ASN A 72 17.02 -4.75 -14.58
C ASN A 72 16.57 -3.29 -14.72
N ALA A 73 17.01 -2.66 -15.82
CA ALA A 73 16.54 -1.34 -16.19
C ALA A 73 15.01 -1.31 -16.32
N LEU A 74 14.38 -0.20 -15.96
CA LEU A 74 12.92 -0.05 -15.94
C LEU A 74 12.27 -0.48 -17.28
N ALA A 75 12.93 -0.20 -18.42
CA ALA A 75 12.41 -0.59 -19.73
C ALA A 75 12.19 -2.10 -19.86
N LEU A 76 13.01 -2.93 -19.22
CA LEU A 76 12.98 -4.39 -19.29
C LEU A 76 12.12 -5.04 -18.19
N ARG A 77 11.59 -4.27 -17.24
CA ARG A 77 10.83 -4.79 -16.11
C ARG A 77 9.36 -5.01 -16.45
N GLN A 78 8.82 -6.13 -15.99
CA GLN A 78 7.38 -6.43 -16.09
C GLN A 78 6.61 -5.96 -14.85
N ASP A 79 7.29 -5.74 -13.72
CA ASP A 79 6.70 -5.35 -12.43
C ASP A 79 6.69 -3.82 -12.20
N LYS A 80 6.73 -3.00 -13.26
CA LYS A 80 6.77 -1.52 -13.17
C LYS A 80 5.64 -0.94 -12.33
N GLY A 81 4.44 -1.49 -12.46
CA GLY A 81 3.27 -1.04 -11.68
C GLY A 81 3.47 -1.24 -10.18
N ALA A 82 3.85 -2.45 -9.77
CA ALA A 82 4.08 -2.78 -8.37
C ALA A 82 5.30 -2.03 -7.79
N LEU A 83 6.35 -1.82 -8.58
CA LEU A 83 7.50 -1.02 -8.18
C LEU A 83 7.11 0.45 -7.99
N TRP A 84 6.30 1.01 -8.90
CA TRP A 84 5.79 2.37 -8.82
C TRP A 84 4.91 2.56 -7.59
N GLU A 85 3.95 1.66 -7.37
CA GLU A 85 3.09 1.67 -6.19
C GLU A 85 3.92 1.64 -4.91
N ASN A 86 4.88 0.72 -4.78
CA ASN A 86 5.75 0.66 -3.62
C ASN A 86 6.56 1.96 -3.43
N PHE A 87 7.08 2.53 -4.50
CA PHE A 87 7.84 3.78 -4.44
C PHE A 87 6.95 4.94 -3.96
N MET A 88 5.77 5.13 -4.54
CA MET A 88 4.83 6.17 -4.14
C MET A 88 4.38 6.02 -2.68
N MET A 89 4.09 4.80 -2.26
CA MET A 89 3.73 4.49 -0.88
C MET A 89 4.85 4.84 0.09
N ALA A 90 6.09 4.43 -0.21
CA ALA A 90 7.24 4.69 0.65
C ALA A 90 7.53 6.20 0.77
N GLU A 91 7.50 6.93 -0.35
CA GLU A 91 7.72 8.38 -0.35
C GLU A 91 6.59 9.12 0.40
N ARG A 92 5.33 8.69 0.24
CA ARG A 92 4.21 9.30 0.97
C ARG A 92 4.30 9.05 2.47
N MET A 93 4.68 7.86 2.91
CA MET A 93 4.90 7.55 4.33
C MET A 93 5.99 8.42 4.94
N LYS A 94 7.10 8.64 4.22
CA LYS A 94 8.16 9.56 4.64
C LYS A 94 7.64 11.00 4.74
N PHE A 95 6.91 11.46 3.71
CA PHE A 95 6.31 12.79 3.71
C PHE A 95 5.39 13.00 4.92
N LEU A 96 4.45 12.09 5.17
CA LEU A 96 3.53 12.17 6.32
C LEU A 96 4.28 12.24 7.65
N SER A 97 5.36 11.46 7.78
CA SER A 97 6.20 11.46 8.97
C SER A 97 6.96 12.78 9.16
N TYR A 98 7.62 13.27 8.11
CA TYR A 98 8.43 14.49 8.16
C TYR A 98 7.59 15.76 8.34
N SER A 99 6.41 15.80 7.72
CA SER A 99 5.46 16.92 7.88
C SER A 99 4.64 16.85 9.16
N GLN A 100 4.84 15.82 9.99
CA GLN A 100 4.04 15.56 11.20
C GLN A 100 2.53 15.55 10.91
N SER A 101 2.16 15.01 9.75
CA SER A 101 0.77 14.94 9.31
C SER A 101 -0.06 14.05 10.23
N LEU A 102 -1.28 14.47 10.54
CA LEU A 102 -2.27 13.67 11.27
C LEU A 102 -3.06 12.72 10.37
N ALA A 103 -2.81 12.75 9.06
CA ALA A 103 -3.46 11.86 8.12
C ALA A 103 -3.08 10.40 8.40
N LYS A 104 -4.07 9.52 8.37
CA LYS A 104 -3.87 8.08 8.60
C LYS A 104 -3.97 7.35 7.27
N PRO A 105 -2.94 6.54 6.92
CA PRO A 105 -2.86 5.80 5.67
C PRO A 105 -3.58 4.45 5.76
N TYR A 106 -4.30 4.10 4.68
CA TYR A 106 -5.02 2.84 4.52
C TYR A 106 -5.05 2.41 3.06
N PHE A 107 -5.47 1.17 2.80
CA PHE A 107 -6.04 0.72 1.55
C PHE A 107 -7.50 0.30 1.77
N TRP A 108 -8.26 0.09 0.70
CA TRP A 108 -9.61 -0.45 0.84
C TRP A 108 -9.83 -1.59 -0.15
N ARG A 109 -10.47 -2.64 0.33
CA ARG A 109 -10.82 -3.79 -0.49
C ARG A 109 -12.08 -4.46 0.03
N THR A 110 -12.90 -4.97 -0.89
CA THR A 110 -14.09 -5.77 -0.59
C THR A 110 -13.85 -7.26 -0.82
N THR A 111 -14.73 -8.08 -0.29
CA THR A 111 -14.78 -9.52 -0.57
C THR A 111 -15.03 -9.82 -2.06
N THR A 112 -15.65 -8.89 -2.80
CA THR A 112 -15.88 -8.97 -4.25
C THR A 112 -14.71 -8.44 -5.08
N GLN A 113 -13.53 -8.27 -4.46
CA GLN A 113 -12.28 -7.85 -5.11
C GLN A 113 -12.28 -6.41 -5.68
N GLN A 114 -13.22 -5.56 -5.25
CA GLN A 114 -13.11 -4.13 -5.51
C GLN A 114 -12.04 -3.54 -4.61
N GLU A 115 -11.18 -2.66 -5.13
CA GLU A 115 -10.02 -2.16 -4.41
C GLU A 115 -9.81 -0.67 -4.66
N VAL A 116 -9.23 0.02 -3.67
CA VAL A 116 -8.62 1.35 -3.78
C VAL A 116 -7.19 1.21 -3.25
N ASP A 117 -6.21 1.56 -4.08
CA ASP A 117 -4.79 1.32 -3.79
C ASP A 117 -4.36 2.00 -2.49
N TYR A 118 -4.76 3.27 -2.30
CA TYR A 118 -4.36 4.06 -1.16
C TYR A 118 -5.44 5.07 -0.74
N ILE A 119 -5.60 5.22 0.57
CA ILE A 119 -6.55 6.13 1.19
C ILE A 119 -5.85 6.88 2.33
N GLU A 120 -6.14 8.15 2.45
CA GLU A 120 -5.82 8.94 3.64
C GLU A 120 -7.09 9.44 4.29
N THR A 121 -7.13 9.36 5.62
CA THR A 121 -8.19 9.99 6.40
C THR A 121 -7.60 11.08 7.28
N ASN A 122 -8.21 12.26 7.28
CA ASN A 122 -7.86 13.35 8.19
C ASN A 122 -9.17 13.95 8.73
N ALA A 123 -9.41 13.76 10.03
CA ALA A 123 -10.71 13.95 10.63
C ALA A 123 -11.81 13.20 9.85
N ASP A 124 -12.80 13.90 9.31
CA ASP A 124 -13.90 13.31 8.53
C ASP A 124 -13.62 13.24 7.01
N ALA A 125 -12.52 13.83 6.57
CA ALA A 125 -12.16 13.84 5.14
C ALA A 125 -11.49 12.53 4.73
N VAL A 126 -11.90 12.02 3.57
CA VAL A 126 -11.33 10.82 2.92
C VAL A 126 -10.76 11.21 1.57
N SER A 127 -9.48 10.94 1.37
CA SER A 127 -8.80 11.12 0.08
C SER A 127 -8.39 9.75 -0.46
N ALA A 128 -8.71 9.47 -1.71
CA ALA A 128 -8.44 8.21 -2.37
C ALA A 128 -7.48 8.39 -3.53
N PHE A 129 -6.57 7.45 -3.69
CA PHE A 129 -5.52 7.51 -4.70
C PHE A 129 -5.36 6.15 -5.39
N GLU A 130 -5.14 6.21 -6.71
CA GLU A 130 -4.81 5.06 -7.54
C GLU A 130 -3.45 5.28 -8.20
N PHE A 131 -2.58 4.31 -8.16
CA PHE A 131 -1.24 4.42 -8.73
C PHE A 131 -1.16 3.79 -10.12
N LYS A 132 -0.81 4.58 -11.12
CA LYS A 132 -0.64 4.09 -12.49
C LYS A 132 0.73 4.53 -13.01
N TRP A 133 1.54 3.57 -13.47
CA TRP A 133 2.85 3.90 -14.05
C TRP A 133 2.71 4.81 -15.28
N ALA A 134 1.81 4.49 -16.20
CA ALA A 134 1.60 5.26 -17.40
C ALA A 134 0.53 6.35 -17.20
N SER A 135 0.80 7.59 -17.59
CA SER A 135 -0.13 8.73 -17.48
C SER A 135 -1.39 8.56 -18.33
N THR A 136 -1.32 7.74 -19.39
CA THR A 136 -2.46 7.44 -20.27
C THR A 136 -3.49 6.50 -19.62
N LYS A 137 -3.13 5.79 -18.55
CA LYS A 137 -4.04 4.87 -17.86
C LYS A 137 -4.98 5.65 -16.94
N LYS A 138 -6.28 5.47 -17.19
CA LYS A 138 -7.35 6.00 -16.35
C LYS A 138 -7.73 4.97 -15.28
N ALA A 139 -8.14 5.44 -14.12
CA ALA A 139 -8.75 4.64 -13.08
C ALA A 139 -10.04 5.30 -12.61
N LYS A 140 -10.93 4.50 -12.02
CA LYS A 140 -12.20 4.96 -11.44
C LYS A 140 -12.38 4.28 -10.10
N LEU A 141 -12.86 5.02 -9.12
CA LEU A 141 -13.25 4.44 -7.85
C LEU A 141 -14.48 3.54 -7.99
N PRO A 142 -14.57 2.46 -7.22
CA PRO A 142 -15.77 1.67 -7.07
C PRO A 142 -16.96 2.54 -6.61
N LYS A 143 -18.12 2.36 -7.22
CA LYS A 143 -19.32 3.11 -6.85
C LYS A 143 -19.67 2.96 -5.37
N SER A 144 -19.58 1.74 -4.83
CA SER A 144 -19.81 1.44 -3.42
C SER A 144 -18.91 2.24 -2.48
N PHE A 145 -17.65 2.49 -2.89
CA PHE A 145 -16.72 3.31 -2.13
C PHE A 145 -17.10 4.79 -2.18
N ILE A 146 -17.45 5.31 -3.36
CA ILE A 146 -17.87 6.71 -3.54
C ILE A 146 -19.11 7.01 -2.69
N GLU A 147 -20.13 6.15 -2.76
CA GLU A 147 -21.40 6.30 -2.02
C GLU A 147 -21.19 6.24 -0.50
N ALA A 148 -20.26 5.37 -0.03
CA ALA A 148 -20.03 5.19 1.40
C ALA A 148 -19.18 6.31 2.03
N TYR A 149 -18.23 6.89 1.29
CA TYR A 149 -17.19 7.74 1.86
C TYR A 149 -17.06 9.12 1.24
N GLN A 150 -17.65 9.39 0.08
CA GLN A 150 -17.60 10.67 -0.66
C GLN A 150 -16.17 11.23 -0.75
N PRO A 151 -15.19 10.45 -1.22
CA PRO A 151 -13.80 10.82 -1.19
C PRO A 151 -13.45 11.88 -2.23
N THR A 152 -12.38 12.64 -1.99
CA THR A 152 -11.61 13.22 -3.09
C THR A 152 -10.86 12.11 -3.80
N PHE A 153 -10.55 12.29 -5.11
CA PHE A 153 -9.89 11.24 -5.89
C PHE A 153 -8.81 11.77 -6.81
N MET A 154 -7.67 11.11 -6.79
CA MET A 154 -6.54 11.42 -7.69
C MET A 154 -5.92 10.14 -8.25
N VAL A 155 -5.64 10.12 -9.55
CA VAL A 155 -4.79 9.09 -10.17
C VAL A 155 -3.36 9.61 -10.20
N VAL A 156 -2.47 8.96 -9.47
CA VAL A 156 -1.07 9.34 -9.35
C VAL A 156 -0.24 8.63 -10.41
N ASN A 157 0.48 9.39 -11.23
CA ASN A 157 1.30 8.89 -12.31
C ASN A 157 2.62 9.68 -12.43
N GLN A 158 3.44 9.39 -13.45
CA GLN A 158 4.75 10.03 -13.64
C GLN A 158 4.69 11.54 -13.85
N GLU A 159 3.57 12.11 -14.29
CA GLU A 159 3.44 13.52 -14.58
C GLU A 159 3.04 14.35 -13.36
N ASN A 160 2.22 13.77 -12.46
CA ASN A 160 1.61 14.50 -11.34
C ASN A 160 2.03 14.01 -9.93
N PHE A 161 2.90 13.00 -9.82
CA PHE A 161 3.26 12.41 -8.52
C PHE A 161 3.82 13.42 -7.51
N ARG A 162 4.42 14.51 -7.97
CA ARG A 162 4.93 15.57 -7.08
C ARG A 162 3.82 16.31 -6.34
N GLU A 163 2.60 16.34 -6.87
CA GLU A 163 1.43 16.90 -6.19
C GLU A 163 0.98 15.99 -5.04
N PHE A 164 1.11 14.68 -5.24
CA PHE A 164 0.81 13.69 -4.21
C PHE A 164 1.85 13.70 -3.07
N LEU A 165 3.06 14.16 -3.32
CA LEU A 165 4.16 14.22 -2.34
C LEU A 165 4.34 15.60 -1.68
N LYS A 166 3.32 16.46 -1.76
CA LYS A 166 3.31 17.78 -1.13
C LYS A 166 2.39 17.82 0.08
#